data_9bb83596212a772f7e83f2130f1568ca
#
_entry.id   9bb83596212a772f7e83f2130f1568ca
#
_cell.length_a   1.000
_cell.length_b   1.000
_cell.length_c   1.000
_cell.angle_alpha   90.00
_cell.angle_beta   90.00
_cell.angle_gamma   90.00
#
_symmetry.space_group_name_H-M   'P 1'
#
loop_
_entity.id
_entity.type
_entity.pdbx_description
1 polymer ?
#
loop_
_entity_poly.entity_id
_entity_poly.type
_entity_poly.pdbx_seq_one_letter_code
_entity_poly.pdbx_strand_id
1 'polypeptide(L)'
;YIDEGDPFNEILEKKSLNNIKSLNFFKTVESSVVDIDNGNKIINITVEERPTGEITASAGVGSTGSSIGFGIKENNFLGAGITLDSSLILGTDSIDGIFSVINPNFRNTDKSIYVKIEASEEDNFESFGYKTNKTGFGFGTNFELYDKTYFGIGNSNFYEKIETDSTASDRQKKQEGNYWDSFLNLNFDFDNRNQKYQTTSGFRSYYSLDLPVISDTNTLKNKYNYKYFTELYENNISSFSIFLETANSLSNDDVKLSERVNIPSKRLRGFESGRVGPKDGDDFIGGNYVYTLNFSSTLPHLLENSQNSDFLFFIDAANIFGVDYDSSLDNSNNIRSSVGIGLDWYTPIGPLNFSLAYPLTKEKTDKTETFRFNLGTTF
;
A
#
# COMPACT_ATOMS: atom_id res chain seq x y z
N TYR A 1 -28.33 -14.61 2.44
CA TYR A 1 -29.45 -13.70 2.70
C TYR A 1 -30.77 -14.45 2.94
N ILE A 2 -30.86 -15.75 2.64
CA ILE A 2 -31.97 -16.62 2.95
C ILE A 2 -31.40 -17.82 3.66
N ASP A 3 -31.87 -18.10 4.88
CA ASP A 3 -31.53 -19.30 5.63
C ASP A 3 -32.63 -20.35 5.50
N GLU A 4 -32.28 -21.62 5.76
CA GLU A 4 -33.27 -22.70 5.76
C GLU A 4 -34.31 -22.45 6.84
N GLY A 5 -35.58 -22.48 6.44
CA GLY A 5 -36.74 -22.19 7.31
C GLY A 5 -37.26 -20.77 7.25
N ASP A 6 -36.56 -19.86 6.54
CA ASP A 6 -37.04 -18.50 6.34
C ASP A 6 -38.22 -18.41 5.38
N PRO A 7 -39.11 -17.41 5.51
CA PRO A 7 -40.11 -17.13 4.51
C PRO A 7 -39.46 -16.80 3.14
N PHE A 8 -39.95 -17.46 2.08
CA PHE A 8 -39.43 -17.20 0.74
C PHE A 8 -39.61 -15.74 0.31
N ASN A 9 -38.52 -15.14 -0.17
CA ASN A 9 -38.49 -13.79 -0.68
C ASN A 9 -37.66 -13.74 -1.97
N GLU A 10 -38.31 -13.42 -3.10
CA GLU A 10 -37.65 -13.38 -4.41
C GLU A 10 -36.54 -12.31 -4.50
N ILE A 11 -36.67 -11.19 -3.77
CA ILE A 11 -35.64 -10.14 -3.74
C ILE A 11 -34.39 -10.66 -3.05
N LEU A 12 -34.56 -11.37 -1.90
CA LEU A 12 -33.45 -11.97 -1.17
C LEU A 12 -32.81 -13.13 -1.94
N GLU A 13 -33.59 -13.93 -2.66
CA GLU A 13 -33.08 -14.95 -3.56
C GLU A 13 -32.19 -14.34 -4.64
N LYS A 14 -32.67 -13.34 -5.38
CA LYS A 14 -31.89 -12.63 -6.39
C LYS A 14 -30.60 -12.03 -5.81
N LYS A 15 -30.67 -11.46 -4.60
CA LYS A 15 -29.51 -10.93 -3.90
C LYS A 15 -28.51 -12.01 -3.54
N SER A 16 -28.98 -13.19 -3.08
CA SER A 16 -28.13 -14.35 -2.79
C SER A 16 -27.44 -14.87 -4.04
N LEU A 17 -28.17 -14.99 -5.16
CA LEU A 17 -27.60 -15.41 -6.45
C LEU A 17 -26.54 -14.42 -6.96
N ASN A 18 -26.81 -13.12 -6.83
CA ASN A 18 -25.83 -12.10 -7.21
C ASN A 18 -24.57 -12.18 -6.36
N ASN A 19 -24.69 -12.49 -5.07
CA ASN A 19 -23.53 -12.73 -4.21
C ASN A 19 -22.72 -13.94 -4.67
N ILE A 20 -23.38 -15.08 -4.97
CA ILE A 20 -22.71 -16.28 -5.48
C ILE A 20 -21.97 -15.94 -6.79
N LYS A 21 -22.62 -15.21 -7.72
CA LYS A 21 -22.00 -14.75 -8.98
C LYS A 21 -20.79 -13.84 -8.73
N SER A 22 -20.88 -12.97 -7.72
CA SER A 22 -19.81 -12.02 -7.39
C SER A 22 -18.54 -12.67 -6.83
N LEU A 23 -18.64 -13.91 -6.32
CA LEU A 23 -17.46 -14.71 -5.91
C LEU A 23 -16.54 -15.01 -7.09
N ASN A 24 -17.08 -15.01 -8.31
CA ASN A 24 -16.33 -15.26 -9.54
C ASN A 24 -15.68 -16.66 -9.61
N PHE A 25 -16.25 -17.63 -8.88
CA PHE A 25 -15.79 -19.04 -8.87
C PHE A 25 -16.53 -19.89 -9.89
N PHE A 26 -17.66 -19.39 -10.40
CA PHE A 26 -18.55 -20.14 -11.25
C PHE A 26 -18.70 -19.48 -12.62
N LYS A 27 -18.78 -20.29 -13.65
CA LYS A 27 -19.05 -19.88 -15.02
C LYS A 27 -20.55 -19.58 -15.21
N THR A 28 -21.39 -20.48 -14.65
CA THR A 28 -22.85 -20.31 -14.62
C THR A 28 -23.38 -20.51 -13.20
N VAL A 29 -24.39 -19.72 -12.84
CA VAL A 29 -25.15 -19.86 -11.60
C VAL A 29 -26.61 -19.68 -11.94
N GLU A 30 -27.38 -20.74 -11.79
CA GLU A 30 -28.82 -20.79 -12.09
C GLU A 30 -29.58 -21.22 -10.82
N SER A 31 -30.77 -20.68 -10.62
CA SER A 31 -31.66 -21.10 -9.56
C SER A 31 -32.99 -21.59 -10.15
N SER A 32 -33.57 -22.58 -9.50
CA SER A 32 -34.94 -23.01 -9.74
C SER A 32 -35.67 -23.14 -8.42
N VAL A 33 -36.87 -22.55 -8.36
CA VAL A 33 -37.72 -22.60 -7.16
C VAL A 33 -38.86 -23.59 -7.45
N VAL A 34 -38.99 -24.59 -6.59
CA VAL A 34 -40.01 -25.64 -6.69
C VAL A 34 -40.95 -25.52 -5.50
N ASP A 35 -42.24 -25.43 -5.76
CA ASP A 35 -43.28 -25.46 -4.73
C ASP A 35 -43.48 -26.90 -4.27
N ILE A 36 -43.50 -27.12 -2.97
CA ILE A 36 -43.82 -28.41 -2.33
C ILE A 36 -45.08 -28.29 -1.46
N ASP A 37 -45.55 -29.43 -0.97
CA ASP A 37 -46.74 -29.48 -0.12
C ASP A 37 -46.60 -28.58 1.13
N ASN A 38 -47.73 -28.02 1.58
CA ASN A 38 -47.82 -27.09 2.72
C ASN A 38 -47.30 -25.65 2.48
N GLY A 39 -47.15 -25.20 1.23
CA GLY A 39 -46.71 -23.83 0.93
C GLY A 39 -45.21 -23.60 1.08
N ASN A 40 -44.43 -24.64 1.34
CA ASN A 40 -42.98 -24.56 1.37
C ASN A 40 -42.36 -24.54 -0.04
N LYS A 41 -41.19 -23.98 -0.17
CA LYS A 41 -40.45 -23.90 -1.43
C LYS A 41 -39.03 -24.49 -1.25
N ILE A 42 -38.58 -25.16 -2.30
CA ILE A 42 -37.18 -25.61 -2.40
C ILE A 42 -36.51 -24.72 -3.44
N ILE A 43 -35.39 -24.13 -3.05
CA ILE A 43 -34.52 -23.36 -3.93
C ILE A 43 -33.36 -24.27 -4.32
N ASN A 44 -33.30 -24.69 -5.58
CA ASN A 44 -32.17 -25.44 -6.13
C ASN A 44 -31.24 -24.48 -6.83
N ILE A 45 -29.98 -24.45 -6.42
CA ILE A 45 -28.93 -23.65 -7.05
C ILE A 45 -28.00 -24.61 -7.80
N THR A 46 -27.92 -24.45 -9.12
CA THR A 46 -27.02 -25.22 -9.98
C THR A 46 -25.85 -24.32 -10.39
N VAL A 47 -24.64 -24.78 -10.18
CA VAL A 47 -23.41 -24.05 -10.50
C VAL A 47 -22.50 -24.86 -11.40
N GLU A 48 -21.79 -24.20 -12.30
CA GLU A 48 -20.69 -24.77 -13.10
C GLU A 48 -19.40 -24.03 -12.69
N GLU A 49 -18.43 -24.75 -12.14
CA GLU A 49 -17.16 -24.18 -11.72
C GLU A 49 -16.34 -23.70 -12.92
N ARG A 50 -15.50 -22.68 -12.69
CA ARG A 50 -14.50 -22.22 -13.64
C ARG A 50 -13.11 -22.24 -13.00
N PRO A 51 -12.04 -22.27 -13.82
CA PRO A 51 -10.68 -22.05 -13.31
C PRO A 51 -10.58 -20.69 -12.61
N THR A 52 -10.03 -20.68 -11.39
CA THR A 52 -9.89 -19.49 -10.54
C THR A 52 -8.42 -19.10 -10.33
N GLY A 53 -7.50 -19.86 -10.93
CA GLY A 53 -6.07 -19.57 -10.93
C GLY A 53 -5.72 -18.45 -11.91
N GLU A 54 -4.88 -17.53 -11.48
CA GLU A 54 -4.37 -16.40 -12.25
C GLU A 54 -2.84 -16.40 -12.22
N ILE A 55 -2.21 -16.18 -13.37
CA ILE A 55 -0.77 -15.94 -13.48
C ILE A 55 -0.61 -14.51 -13.97
N THR A 56 0.18 -13.73 -13.26
CA THR A 56 0.48 -12.35 -13.61
C THR A 56 1.97 -12.18 -13.87
N ALA A 57 2.29 -11.36 -14.86
CA ALA A 57 3.62 -10.84 -15.09
C ALA A 57 3.50 -9.34 -15.25
N SER A 58 4.38 -8.59 -14.62
CA SER A 58 4.38 -7.14 -14.65
C SER A 58 5.80 -6.63 -14.85
N ALA A 59 5.92 -5.47 -15.43
CA ALA A 59 7.19 -4.77 -15.57
C ALA A 59 6.95 -3.28 -15.38
N GLY A 60 7.92 -2.61 -14.79
CA GLY A 60 7.90 -1.18 -14.63
C GLY A 60 9.28 -0.57 -14.82
N VAL A 61 9.34 0.65 -15.33
CA VAL A 61 10.54 1.45 -15.44
C VAL A 61 10.21 2.90 -15.14
N GLY A 62 11.08 3.56 -14.44
CA GLY A 62 10.90 4.96 -14.08
C GLY A 62 12.17 5.61 -13.58
N SER A 63 12.07 6.88 -13.24
CA SER A 63 13.18 7.66 -12.71
C SER A 63 13.70 7.12 -11.36
N THR A 64 12.91 6.32 -10.66
CA THR A 64 13.26 5.72 -9.37
C THR A 64 13.74 4.27 -9.48
N GLY A 65 13.98 3.77 -10.69
CA GLY A 65 14.43 2.41 -10.94
C GLY A 65 13.49 1.63 -11.86
N SER A 66 13.79 0.36 -12.02
CA SER A 66 13.00 -0.60 -12.80
C SER A 66 12.65 -1.81 -11.96
N SER A 67 11.56 -2.49 -12.32
CA SER A 67 11.14 -3.72 -11.67
C SER A 67 10.45 -4.67 -12.62
N ILE A 68 10.56 -5.97 -12.32
CA ILE A 68 9.81 -7.04 -12.98
C ILE A 68 9.12 -7.84 -11.88
N GLY A 69 7.84 -8.10 -12.04
CA GLY A 69 7.04 -8.84 -11.08
C GLY A 69 6.42 -10.09 -11.72
N PHE A 70 6.35 -11.16 -10.93
CA PHE A 70 5.65 -12.40 -11.25
C PHE A 70 4.72 -12.74 -10.11
N GLY A 71 3.49 -13.16 -10.44
CA GLY A 71 2.51 -13.55 -9.44
C GLY A 71 1.73 -14.78 -9.88
N ILE A 72 1.38 -15.60 -8.90
CA ILE A 72 0.46 -16.72 -9.05
C ILE A 72 -0.58 -16.60 -7.95
N LYS A 73 -1.84 -16.57 -8.33
CA LYS A 73 -2.96 -16.45 -7.40
C LYS A 73 -4.00 -17.52 -7.72
N GLU A 74 -4.45 -18.22 -6.69
CA GLU A 74 -5.60 -19.14 -6.76
C GLU A 74 -6.67 -18.63 -5.78
N ASN A 75 -7.85 -18.31 -6.28
CA ASN A 75 -8.91 -17.69 -5.47
C ASN A 75 -9.86 -18.68 -4.81
N ASN A 76 -9.83 -19.96 -5.24
CA ASN A 76 -10.72 -21.00 -4.73
C ASN A 76 -9.99 -22.33 -4.52
N PHE A 77 -8.90 -22.30 -3.75
CA PHE A 77 -8.06 -23.46 -3.50
C PHE A 77 -8.87 -24.61 -2.90
N LEU A 78 -8.83 -25.76 -3.57
CA LEU A 78 -9.59 -26.97 -3.24
C LEU A 78 -11.11 -26.79 -3.17
N GLY A 79 -11.67 -25.78 -3.85
CA GLY A 79 -13.11 -25.49 -3.81
C GLY A 79 -13.59 -24.88 -2.49
N ALA A 80 -12.68 -24.47 -1.61
CA ALA A 80 -13.00 -23.99 -0.26
C ALA A 80 -13.07 -22.48 -0.14
N GLY A 81 -12.97 -21.73 -1.25
CA GLY A 81 -12.93 -20.27 -1.25
C GLY A 81 -11.67 -19.67 -0.61
N ILE A 82 -10.63 -20.50 -0.41
CA ILE A 82 -9.35 -20.06 0.15
C ILE A 82 -8.51 -19.46 -0.98
N THR A 83 -7.94 -18.29 -0.75
CA THR A 83 -7.00 -17.65 -1.68
C THR A 83 -5.57 -18.03 -1.30
N LEU A 84 -4.83 -18.54 -2.28
CA LEU A 84 -3.36 -18.60 -2.24
C LEU A 84 -2.84 -17.49 -3.12
N ASP A 85 -1.89 -16.71 -2.63
CA ASP A 85 -1.26 -15.61 -3.36
C ASP A 85 0.26 -15.68 -3.17
N SER A 86 0.98 -15.73 -4.27
CA SER A 86 2.45 -15.74 -4.29
C SER A 86 2.93 -14.71 -5.29
N SER A 87 3.81 -13.83 -4.89
CA SER A 87 4.43 -12.85 -5.77
C SER A 87 5.92 -12.70 -5.50
N LEU A 88 6.65 -12.42 -6.57
CA LEU A 88 8.07 -12.09 -6.57
C LEU A 88 8.27 -10.82 -7.39
N ILE A 89 8.88 -9.82 -6.81
CA ILE A 89 9.24 -8.56 -7.48
C ILE A 89 10.76 -8.41 -7.43
N LEU A 90 11.35 -8.21 -8.59
CA LEU A 90 12.77 -7.96 -8.78
C LEU A 90 12.92 -6.50 -9.20
N GLY A 91 13.38 -5.66 -8.30
CA GLY A 91 13.69 -4.25 -8.55
C GLY A 91 15.16 -4.03 -8.86
N THR A 92 15.53 -2.79 -9.20
CA THR A 92 16.94 -2.39 -9.41
C THR A 92 17.75 -2.62 -8.13
N ASP A 93 17.20 -2.22 -6.99
CA ASP A 93 17.87 -2.23 -5.68
C ASP A 93 17.08 -3.06 -4.65
N SER A 94 16.09 -3.84 -5.08
CA SER A 94 15.28 -4.66 -4.19
C SER A 94 14.86 -6.00 -4.78
N ILE A 95 14.67 -6.97 -3.90
CA ILE A 95 14.02 -8.25 -4.19
C ILE A 95 12.96 -8.48 -3.12
N ASP A 96 11.71 -8.63 -3.53
CA ASP A 96 10.59 -8.84 -2.64
C ASP A 96 9.82 -10.10 -3.01
N GLY A 97 9.69 -11.02 -2.08
CA GLY A 97 8.92 -12.25 -2.21
C GLY A 97 7.87 -12.36 -1.11
N ILE A 98 6.64 -12.69 -1.48
CA ILE A 98 5.56 -12.96 -0.52
C ILE A 98 4.79 -14.20 -0.94
N PHE A 99 4.40 -15.00 0.05
CA PHE A 99 3.42 -16.06 -0.10
C PHE A 99 2.38 -15.92 1.01
N SER A 100 1.11 -15.90 0.64
CA SER A 100 0.01 -15.76 1.59
C SER A 100 -1.11 -16.76 1.33
N VAL A 101 -1.75 -17.18 2.42
CA VAL A 101 -2.95 -17.99 2.45
C VAL A 101 -4.02 -17.18 3.17
N ILE A 102 -5.14 -16.94 2.50
CA ILE A 102 -6.23 -16.10 3.02
C ILE A 102 -7.53 -16.90 2.96
N ASN A 103 -8.19 -17.06 4.09
CA ASN A 103 -9.56 -17.53 4.15
C ASN A 103 -10.48 -16.32 4.38
N PRO A 104 -11.20 -15.84 3.37
CA PRO A 104 -11.99 -14.60 3.47
C PRO A 104 -13.25 -14.76 4.34
N ASN A 105 -13.77 -15.98 4.50
CA ASN A 105 -15.01 -16.28 5.21
C ASN A 105 -14.80 -17.36 6.28
N PHE A 106 -13.89 -17.09 7.21
CA PHE A 106 -13.53 -18.09 8.23
C PHE A 106 -14.75 -18.53 9.05
N ARG A 107 -15.00 -19.85 9.04
CA ARG A 107 -16.16 -20.46 9.69
C ARG A 107 -17.51 -19.88 9.24
N ASN A 108 -17.65 -19.53 7.97
CA ASN A 108 -18.83 -18.92 7.39
C ASN A 108 -19.21 -17.58 8.05
N THR A 109 -18.24 -16.81 8.53
CA THR A 109 -18.41 -15.46 9.05
C THR A 109 -17.80 -14.44 8.07
N ASP A 110 -18.11 -13.16 8.23
CA ASP A 110 -17.52 -12.05 7.46
C ASP A 110 -16.08 -11.71 7.93
N LYS A 111 -15.43 -12.64 8.64
CA LYS A 111 -14.06 -12.47 9.13
C LYS A 111 -13.10 -13.20 8.22
N SER A 112 -12.13 -12.47 7.68
CA SER A 112 -11.01 -13.08 6.99
C SER A 112 -9.88 -13.39 7.96
N ILE A 113 -9.23 -14.53 7.76
CA ILE A 113 -7.96 -14.84 8.42
C ILE A 113 -6.88 -15.03 7.36
N TYR A 114 -5.66 -14.65 7.70
CA TYR A 114 -4.52 -14.85 6.80
C TYR A 114 -3.28 -15.34 7.55
N VAL A 115 -2.44 -16.03 6.81
CA VAL A 115 -1.05 -16.35 7.16
C VAL A 115 -0.20 -15.95 5.98
N LYS A 116 0.95 -15.32 6.24
CA LYS A 116 1.90 -14.91 5.20
C LYS A 116 3.33 -15.24 5.59
N ILE A 117 4.15 -15.48 4.58
CA ILE A 117 5.61 -15.55 4.68
C ILE A 117 6.14 -14.53 3.69
N GLU A 118 7.14 -13.78 4.08
CA GLU A 118 7.74 -12.75 3.25
C GLU A 118 9.26 -12.72 3.39
N ALA A 119 9.94 -12.39 2.31
CA ALA A 119 11.37 -12.17 2.30
C ALA A 119 11.66 -10.96 1.41
N SER A 120 12.50 -10.07 1.88
CA SER A 120 12.94 -8.91 1.12
C SER A 120 14.44 -8.67 1.28
N GLU A 121 15.04 -8.16 0.23
CA GLU A 121 16.39 -7.62 0.23
C GLU A 121 16.33 -6.22 -0.36
N GLU A 122 16.90 -5.24 0.33
CA GLU A 122 16.95 -3.85 -0.13
C GLU A 122 18.41 -3.37 -0.06
N ASP A 123 18.96 -2.99 -1.21
CA ASP A 123 20.28 -2.40 -1.31
C ASP A 123 20.18 -0.88 -1.36
N ASN A 124 20.37 -0.27 -0.22
CA ASN A 124 20.30 1.17 -0.02
C ASN A 124 21.69 1.81 0.18
N PHE A 125 22.77 1.14 -0.23
CA PHE A 125 24.13 1.65 -0.02
C PHE A 125 24.35 3.03 -0.62
N GLU A 126 23.85 3.27 -1.84
CA GLU A 126 24.07 4.55 -2.53
C GLU A 126 23.38 5.74 -1.84
N SER A 127 22.19 5.52 -1.25
CA SER A 127 21.37 6.59 -0.68
C SER A 127 21.48 6.71 0.82
N PHE A 128 21.51 5.58 1.51
CA PHE A 128 21.39 5.49 2.96
C PHE A 128 22.58 4.82 3.65
N GLY A 129 23.56 4.32 2.89
CA GLY A 129 24.76 3.69 3.44
C GLY A 129 24.57 2.32 4.07
N TYR A 130 23.43 1.65 3.83
CA TYR A 130 23.17 0.31 4.38
C TYR A 130 22.38 -0.57 3.41
N LYS A 131 22.43 -1.87 3.66
CA LYS A 131 21.66 -2.91 2.98
C LYS A 131 20.93 -3.75 4.03
N THR A 132 19.71 -4.18 3.70
CA THR A 132 18.93 -5.08 4.58
C THR A 132 18.56 -6.37 3.86
N ASN A 133 18.54 -7.45 4.63
CA ASN A 133 17.95 -8.73 4.22
C ASN A 133 17.00 -9.16 5.33
N LYS A 134 15.71 -9.27 4.99
CA LYS A 134 14.62 -9.47 5.94
C LYS A 134 13.78 -10.68 5.53
N THR A 135 13.56 -11.58 6.46
CA THR A 135 12.66 -12.73 6.28
C THR A 135 11.70 -12.80 7.44
N GLY A 136 10.42 -13.04 7.14
CA GLY A 136 9.42 -13.03 8.19
C GLY A 136 8.19 -13.85 7.90
N PHE A 137 7.37 -13.99 8.92
CA PHE A 137 6.04 -14.54 8.82
C PHE A 137 5.05 -13.71 9.61
N GLY A 138 3.79 -13.74 9.18
CA GLY A 138 2.73 -13.03 9.86
C GLY A 138 1.41 -13.76 9.77
N PHE A 139 0.52 -13.47 10.69
CA PHE A 139 -0.85 -13.96 10.68
C PHE A 139 -1.79 -12.91 11.29
N GLY A 140 -3.05 -12.99 10.94
CA GLY A 140 -4.01 -12.03 11.46
C GLY A 140 -5.42 -12.26 10.95
N THR A 141 -6.28 -11.33 11.29
CA THR A 141 -7.67 -11.30 10.88
C THR A 141 -8.08 -9.87 10.49
N ASN A 142 -8.96 -9.78 9.50
CA ASN A 142 -9.61 -8.52 9.13
C ASN A 142 -11.12 -8.76 9.07
N PHE A 143 -11.89 -7.79 9.52
CA PHE A 143 -13.34 -7.84 9.47
C PHE A 143 -13.95 -6.44 9.39
N GLU A 144 -15.14 -6.37 8.87
CA GLU A 144 -15.92 -5.15 8.83
C GLU A 144 -16.49 -4.87 10.24
N LEU A 145 -16.07 -3.75 10.85
CA LEU A 145 -16.51 -3.35 12.19
C LEU A 145 -17.84 -2.57 12.11
N TYR A 146 -17.93 -1.68 11.12
CA TYR A 146 -19.12 -0.90 10.76
C TYR A 146 -19.14 -0.73 9.24
N ASP A 147 -20.26 -0.30 8.68
CA ASP A 147 -20.37 -0.04 7.24
C ASP A 147 -19.16 0.75 6.71
N LYS A 148 -18.47 0.17 5.72
CA LYS A 148 -17.25 0.72 5.08
C LYS A 148 -16.03 0.89 6.00
N THR A 149 -16.09 0.38 7.24
CA THR A 149 -15.02 0.48 8.24
C THR A 149 -14.47 -0.91 8.54
N TYR A 150 -13.23 -1.15 8.16
CA TYR A 150 -12.54 -2.42 8.38
C TYR A 150 -11.52 -2.28 9.50
N PHE A 151 -11.49 -3.26 10.37
CA PHE A 151 -10.50 -3.41 11.42
C PHE A 151 -9.67 -4.66 11.18
N GLY A 152 -8.36 -4.53 11.31
CA GLY A 152 -7.43 -5.64 11.26
C GLY A 152 -6.59 -5.72 12.52
N ILE A 153 -6.36 -6.95 12.97
CA ILE A 153 -5.41 -7.28 14.02
C ILE A 153 -4.56 -8.44 13.57
N GLY A 154 -3.25 -8.32 13.76
CA GLY A 154 -2.31 -9.35 13.34
C GLY A 154 -1.04 -9.33 14.17
N ASN A 155 -0.18 -10.29 13.88
CA ASN A 155 1.17 -10.36 14.39
C ASN A 155 2.11 -10.58 13.21
N SER A 156 3.24 -9.88 13.20
CA SER A 156 4.32 -10.07 12.23
C SER A 156 5.64 -10.26 12.95
N ASN A 157 6.45 -11.19 12.45
CA ASN A 157 7.72 -11.58 13.03
C ASN A 157 8.77 -11.57 11.94
N PHE A 158 9.91 -10.92 12.20
CA PHE A 158 10.97 -10.75 11.22
C PHE A 158 12.33 -11.08 11.83
N TYR A 159 13.14 -11.73 11.03
CA TYR A 159 14.56 -11.79 11.20
C TYR A 159 15.20 -10.92 10.13
N GLU A 160 15.98 -9.95 10.55
CA GLU A 160 16.60 -8.96 9.69
C GLU A 160 18.10 -8.90 9.91
N LYS A 161 18.85 -8.82 8.81
CA LYS A 161 20.29 -8.54 8.81
C LYS A 161 20.51 -7.16 8.21
N ILE A 162 21.26 -6.32 8.91
CA ILE A 162 21.71 -5.00 8.44
C ILE A 162 23.19 -5.06 8.18
N GLU A 163 23.63 -4.64 7.01
CA GLU A 163 25.02 -4.44 6.62
C GLU A 163 25.22 -2.97 6.26
N THR A 164 26.36 -2.39 6.63
CA THR A 164 26.67 -1.00 6.32
C THR A 164 27.78 -0.90 5.30
N ASP A 165 27.80 0.21 4.53
CA ASP A 165 28.89 0.47 3.60
C ASP A 165 30.17 0.84 4.36
N SER A 166 31.30 0.67 3.71
CA SER A 166 32.63 1.03 4.23
C SER A 166 32.73 2.53 4.57
N THR A 167 32.02 3.38 3.84
CA THR A 167 31.96 4.84 4.01
C THR A 167 30.94 5.31 5.04
N ALA A 168 30.06 4.40 5.53
CA ALA A 168 29.05 4.72 6.53
C ALA A 168 29.68 5.26 7.84
N SER A 169 28.93 6.10 8.54
CA SER A 169 29.39 6.68 9.80
C SER A 169 29.60 5.62 10.89
N ASP A 170 30.42 5.92 11.91
CA ASP A 170 30.59 5.01 13.05
C ASP A 170 29.27 4.72 13.78
N ARG A 171 28.32 5.63 13.71
CA ARG A 171 26.98 5.45 14.30
C ARG A 171 26.13 4.47 13.51
N GLN A 172 26.15 4.56 12.17
CA GLN A 172 25.49 3.59 11.29
C GLN A 172 26.12 2.21 11.47
N LYS A 173 27.46 2.11 11.50
CA LYS A 173 28.20 0.84 11.72
C LYS A 173 27.89 0.16 13.06
N LYS A 174 27.53 0.92 14.11
CA LYS A 174 27.09 0.33 15.39
C LYS A 174 25.74 -0.40 15.27
N GLN A 175 24.93 -0.11 14.25
CA GLN A 175 23.64 -0.75 14.01
C GLN A 175 23.74 -1.93 13.03
N GLU A 176 24.95 -2.26 12.56
CA GLU A 176 25.20 -3.47 11.79
C GLU A 176 24.97 -4.71 12.66
N GLY A 177 24.23 -5.69 12.13
CA GLY A 177 23.95 -6.91 12.89
C GLY A 177 22.69 -7.62 12.44
N ASN A 178 22.29 -8.53 13.30
CA ASN A 178 21.07 -9.35 13.10
C ASN A 178 20.06 -9.00 14.19
N TYR A 179 18.80 -8.87 13.79
CA TYR A 179 17.71 -8.45 14.66
C TYR A 179 16.52 -9.38 14.52
N TRP A 180 15.88 -9.66 15.65
CA TRP A 180 14.58 -10.30 15.70
C TRP A 180 13.54 -9.28 16.17
N ASP A 181 12.50 -9.07 15.39
CA ASP A 181 11.42 -8.15 15.71
C ASP A 181 10.05 -8.80 15.55
N SER A 182 9.22 -8.67 16.57
CA SER A 182 7.84 -9.12 16.59
C SER A 182 6.92 -7.96 16.91
N PHE A 183 5.92 -7.75 16.06
CA PHE A 183 4.97 -6.66 16.19
C PHE A 183 3.53 -7.16 16.32
N LEU A 184 2.76 -6.54 17.18
CA LEU A 184 1.30 -6.55 17.11
C LEU A 184 0.88 -5.45 16.13
N ASN A 185 0.21 -5.85 15.06
CA ASN A 185 -0.25 -4.95 14.00
C ASN A 185 -1.74 -4.65 14.20
N LEU A 186 -2.10 -3.38 14.25
CA LEU A 186 -3.49 -2.91 14.26
C LEU A 186 -3.71 -2.00 13.07
N ASN A 187 -4.82 -2.18 12.35
CA ASN A 187 -5.18 -1.29 11.25
C ASN A 187 -6.67 -0.94 11.26
N PHE A 188 -6.97 0.28 10.84
CA PHE A 188 -8.31 0.79 10.63
C PHE A 188 -8.38 1.39 9.24
N ASP A 189 -9.33 0.94 8.44
CA ASP A 189 -9.54 1.39 7.07
C ASP A 189 -10.99 1.80 6.87
N PHE A 190 -11.24 3.09 6.73
CA PHE A 190 -12.54 3.63 6.38
C PHE A 190 -12.51 4.10 4.92
N ASP A 191 -13.27 3.43 4.04
CA ASP A 191 -13.28 3.70 2.61
C ASP A 191 -14.69 4.10 2.12
N ASN A 192 -14.91 5.42 2.03
CA ASN A 192 -16.15 6.00 1.54
C ASN A 192 -15.99 6.61 0.12
N ARG A 193 -15.08 6.09 -0.67
CA ARG A 193 -14.94 6.49 -2.07
C ARG A 193 -16.07 5.91 -2.91
N ASN A 194 -16.49 6.65 -3.95
CA ASN A 194 -17.51 6.16 -4.89
C ASN A 194 -17.06 4.90 -5.65
N GLN A 195 -15.77 4.78 -5.93
CA GLN A 195 -15.13 3.61 -6.54
C GLN A 195 -13.65 3.54 -6.15
N LYS A 196 -13.08 2.33 -6.15
CA LYS A 196 -11.67 2.11 -5.73
C LYS A 196 -10.67 2.53 -6.80
N TYR A 197 -11.04 2.36 -8.07
CA TYR A 197 -10.24 2.73 -9.24
C TYR A 197 -10.84 3.97 -9.88
N GLN A 198 -9.99 4.91 -10.35
CA GLN A 198 -10.43 6.21 -10.92
C GLN A 198 -11.46 6.93 -10.04
N THR A 199 -11.17 7.04 -8.76
CA THR A 199 -12.04 7.69 -7.77
C THR A 199 -12.32 9.14 -8.17
N THR A 200 -13.59 9.54 -8.20
CA THR A 200 -14.00 10.90 -8.51
C THR A 200 -14.53 11.66 -7.29
N SER A 201 -15.03 10.95 -6.29
CA SER A 201 -15.59 11.56 -5.09
C SER A 201 -15.46 10.67 -3.85
N GLY A 202 -15.54 11.30 -2.69
CA GLY A 202 -15.46 10.62 -1.40
C GLY A 202 -14.05 10.63 -0.83
N PHE A 203 -13.82 9.80 0.20
CA PHE A 203 -12.51 9.75 0.86
C PHE A 203 -12.19 8.38 1.42
N ARG A 204 -10.91 8.14 1.65
CA ARG A 204 -10.40 7.00 2.41
C ARG A 204 -9.51 7.50 3.54
N SER A 205 -9.69 6.92 4.70
CA SER A 205 -8.87 7.16 5.90
C SER A 205 -8.30 5.83 6.38
N TYR A 206 -7.00 5.70 6.35
CA TYR A 206 -6.29 4.49 6.76
C TYR A 206 -5.30 4.82 7.87
N TYR A 207 -5.38 4.06 8.96
CA TYR A 207 -4.42 4.14 10.06
C TYR A 207 -3.85 2.76 10.35
N SER A 208 -2.54 2.66 10.55
CA SER A 208 -1.88 1.45 11.06
C SER A 208 -0.94 1.77 12.20
N LEU A 209 -0.88 0.83 13.13
CA LEU A 209 -0.01 0.85 14.30
C LEU A 209 0.71 -0.50 14.37
N ASP A 210 2.05 -0.45 14.43
CA ASP A 210 2.90 -1.60 14.71
C ASP A 210 3.52 -1.41 16.10
N LEU A 211 3.03 -2.21 17.05
CA LEU A 211 3.45 -2.19 18.45
C LEU A 211 4.47 -3.32 18.69
N PRO A 212 5.72 -3.02 19.09
CA PRO A 212 6.70 -4.06 19.37
C PRO A 212 6.27 -4.90 20.59
N VAL A 213 6.42 -6.23 20.51
CA VAL A 213 6.01 -7.17 21.56
C VAL A 213 7.24 -7.90 22.11
N ILE A 214 7.96 -8.63 21.25
CA ILE A 214 9.21 -9.32 21.57
C ILE A 214 10.17 -8.94 20.46
N SER A 215 10.96 -7.92 20.68
CA SER A 215 11.83 -7.32 19.67
C SER A 215 13.19 -6.97 20.25
N ASP A 216 14.22 -7.14 19.45
CA ASP A 216 15.56 -6.65 19.77
C ASP A 216 15.58 -5.11 19.74
N THR A 217 14.72 -4.50 18.91
CA THR A 217 14.46 -3.06 18.89
C THR A 217 13.00 -2.79 19.24
N ASN A 218 12.76 -1.83 20.14
CA ASN A 218 11.40 -1.53 20.62
C ASN A 218 10.82 -0.33 19.89
N THR A 219 10.74 -0.39 18.57
CA THR A 219 10.24 0.72 17.75
C THR A 219 8.72 0.63 17.56
N LEU A 220 8.01 1.62 18.06
CA LEU A 220 6.60 1.86 17.79
C LEU A 220 6.45 2.62 16.46
N LYS A 221 5.71 2.05 15.50
CA LYS A 221 5.45 2.72 14.22
C LYS A 221 3.98 3.05 14.06
N ASN A 222 3.73 4.28 13.62
CA ASN A 222 2.38 4.75 13.28
C ASN A 222 2.39 5.25 11.84
N LYS A 223 1.34 4.94 11.11
CA LYS A 223 1.13 5.43 9.75
C LYS A 223 -0.31 5.85 9.57
N TYR A 224 -0.52 7.07 9.10
CA TYR A 224 -1.83 7.59 8.74
C TYR A 224 -1.84 8.08 7.30
N ASN A 225 -2.86 7.69 6.56
CA ASN A 225 -3.04 8.09 5.17
C ASN A 225 -4.49 8.47 4.94
N TYR A 226 -4.72 9.74 4.63
CA TYR A 226 -6.02 10.29 4.28
C TYR A 226 -5.98 10.80 2.84
N LYS A 227 -6.99 10.46 2.05
CA LYS A 227 -7.15 10.99 0.70
C LYS A 227 -8.61 11.30 0.43
N TYR A 228 -8.89 12.53 0.06
CA TYR A 228 -10.20 13.06 -0.30
C TYR A 228 -10.23 13.42 -1.77
N PHE A 229 -11.36 13.14 -2.41
CA PHE A 229 -11.61 13.44 -3.81
C PHE A 229 -12.89 14.24 -3.94
N THR A 230 -12.88 15.23 -4.81
CA THR A 230 -14.04 16.07 -5.10
C THR A 230 -13.94 16.67 -6.49
N GLU A 231 -15.05 17.08 -7.01
CA GLU A 231 -15.17 17.87 -8.22
C GLU A 231 -15.30 19.34 -7.81
N LEU A 232 -14.31 20.16 -8.14
CA LEU A 232 -14.31 21.60 -7.85
C LEU A 232 -15.00 22.42 -8.97
N TYR A 233 -14.97 21.92 -10.19
CA TYR A 233 -15.67 22.45 -11.35
C TYR A 233 -16.01 21.31 -12.31
N GLU A 234 -16.85 21.53 -13.30
CA GLU A 234 -17.37 20.52 -14.20
C GLU A 234 -16.26 19.67 -14.86
N ASN A 235 -16.39 18.34 -14.75
CA ASN A 235 -15.45 17.33 -15.28
C ASN A 235 -14.01 17.44 -14.69
N ASN A 236 -13.85 18.02 -13.51
CA ASN A 236 -12.60 18.09 -12.80
C ASN A 236 -12.56 17.10 -11.65
N ILE A 237 -11.45 16.43 -11.48
CA ILE A 237 -11.18 15.61 -10.30
C ILE A 237 -10.04 16.27 -9.52
N SER A 238 -10.38 16.76 -8.33
CA SER A 238 -9.41 17.31 -7.41
C SER A 238 -9.21 16.38 -6.23
N SER A 239 -7.99 16.19 -5.81
CA SER A 239 -7.68 15.38 -4.64
C SER A 239 -6.77 16.11 -3.67
N PHE A 240 -7.06 15.91 -2.40
CA PHE A 240 -6.23 16.34 -1.28
C PHE A 240 -5.81 15.13 -0.47
N SER A 241 -4.53 15.02 -0.12
CA SER A 241 -4.08 13.92 0.71
C SER A 241 -3.12 14.36 1.81
N ILE A 242 -3.23 13.67 2.95
CA ILE A 242 -2.35 13.79 4.11
C ILE A 242 -1.70 12.42 4.33
N PHE A 243 -0.41 12.43 4.58
CA PHE A 243 0.33 11.26 5.02
C PHE A 243 1.18 11.62 6.21
N LEU A 244 1.11 10.81 7.25
CA LEU A 244 1.91 10.91 8.47
C LEU A 244 2.52 9.55 8.76
N GLU A 245 3.80 9.51 9.06
CA GLU A 245 4.48 8.30 9.49
C GLU A 245 5.46 8.63 10.61
N THR A 246 5.47 7.80 11.64
CA THR A 246 6.37 7.99 12.78
C THR A 246 6.98 6.66 13.20
N ALA A 247 8.25 6.73 13.62
CA ALA A 247 8.96 5.64 14.26
C ALA A 247 9.57 6.16 15.55
N ASN A 248 9.19 5.60 16.69
CA ASN A 248 9.64 6.04 18.00
C ASN A 248 10.13 4.84 18.80
N SER A 249 11.34 4.92 19.33
CA SER A 249 11.81 3.93 20.28
C SER A 249 11.04 4.03 21.60
N LEU A 250 10.58 2.91 22.13
CA LEU A 250 9.95 2.78 23.47
C LEU A 250 11.01 2.45 24.56
N SER A 251 12.26 2.29 24.16
CA SER A 251 13.42 2.09 25.04
C SER A 251 14.37 3.28 24.94
N ASN A 252 15.54 3.16 25.57
CA ASN A 252 16.59 4.17 25.44
C ASN A 252 17.49 3.93 24.20
N ASP A 253 17.13 2.97 23.35
CA ASP A 253 17.87 2.65 22.14
C ASP A 253 17.37 3.55 20.99
N ASP A 254 18.23 3.75 20.00
CA ASP A 254 17.90 4.52 18.80
C ASP A 254 16.97 3.71 17.90
N VAL A 255 16.15 4.40 17.10
CA VAL A 255 15.40 3.77 16.02
C VAL A 255 16.39 3.20 15.01
N LYS A 256 16.24 1.91 14.70
CA LYS A 256 17.09 1.16 13.78
C LYS A 256 17.05 1.78 12.35
N LEU A 257 18.17 1.73 11.63
CA LEU A 257 18.32 2.31 10.28
C LEU A 257 17.17 1.93 9.35
N SER A 258 16.80 0.65 9.31
CA SER A 258 15.73 0.11 8.47
C SER A 258 14.32 0.48 8.94
N GLU A 259 14.16 0.99 10.15
CA GLU A 259 12.87 1.39 10.73
C GLU A 259 12.65 2.89 10.69
N ARG A 260 13.67 3.68 10.31
CA ARG A 260 13.52 5.11 10.09
C ARG A 260 12.57 5.39 8.94
N VAL A 261 11.81 6.45 9.07
CA VAL A 261 10.81 6.83 8.06
C VAL A 261 11.44 7.72 6.98
N ASN A 262 10.90 7.61 5.77
CA ASN A 262 11.31 8.41 4.61
C ASN A 262 10.09 8.96 3.88
N ILE A 263 10.27 10.07 3.15
CA ILE A 263 9.20 10.63 2.33
C ILE A 263 8.96 9.71 1.13
N PRO A 264 7.76 9.12 0.98
CA PRO A 264 7.47 8.29 -0.19
C PRO A 264 7.63 9.10 -1.50
N SER A 265 8.26 8.51 -2.51
CA SER A 265 8.63 9.19 -3.76
C SER A 265 7.47 9.91 -4.45
N LYS A 266 6.27 9.34 -4.41
CA LYS A 266 5.05 9.92 -5.02
C LYS A 266 4.47 11.11 -4.23
N ARG A 267 5.01 11.41 -3.04
CA ARG A 267 4.48 12.42 -2.12
C ARG A 267 5.23 13.74 -2.13
N LEU A 268 6.40 13.77 -2.77
CA LEU A 268 7.19 14.99 -2.94
C LEU A 268 7.86 14.96 -4.32
N ARG A 269 7.12 15.40 -5.33
CA ARG A 269 7.62 15.51 -6.70
C ARG A 269 8.55 16.73 -6.78
N GLY A 270 9.54 16.69 -7.64
CA GLY A 270 10.57 17.73 -7.72
C GLY A 270 11.81 17.50 -6.85
N PHE A 271 11.84 16.37 -6.12
CA PHE A 271 12.97 15.95 -5.31
C PHE A 271 13.33 14.49 -5.60
N GLU A 272 14.61 14.15 -5.60
CA GLU A 272 15.06 12.78 -5.77
C GLU A 272 14.54 11.89 -4.60
N SER A 273 14.10 10.67 -4.92
CA SER A 273 13.60 9.72 -3.92
C SER A 273 14.70 9.36 -2.92
N GLY A 274 14.37 9.38 -1.61
CA GLY A 274 15.31 9.05 -0.54
C GLY A 274 16.44 10.05 -0.32
N ARG A 275 16.47 11.16 -1.06
CA ARG A 275 17.57 12.14 -1.03
C ARG A 275 17.12 13.49 -0.45
N VAL A 276 16.29 13.44 0.59
CA VAL A 276 15.73 14.59 1.30
C VAL A 276 15.82 14.33 2.80
N GLY A 277 16.21 15.32 3.57
CA GLY A 277 16.19 15.27 5.04
C GLY A 277 17.55 15.18 5.71
N PRO A 278 17.60 14.66 6.96
CA PRO A 278 18.80 14.56 7.75
C PRO A 278 19.88 13.70 7.08
N LYS A 279 21.14 14.09 7.26
CA LYS A 279 22.32 13.38 6.76
C LYS A 279 23.31 13.10 7.89
N ASP A 280 23.95 11.94 7.83
CA ASP A 280 25.12 11.61 8.63
C ASP A 280 26.29 11.30 7.68
N GLY A 281 27.27 12.20 7.61
CA GLY A 281 28.26 12.18 6.56
C GLY A 281 27.66 12.44 5.17
N ASP A 282 27.86 11.52 4.24
CA ASP A 282 27.34 11.60 2.89
C ASP A 282 25.96 10.92 2.72
N ASP A 283 25.54 10.11 3.70
CA ASP A 283 24.32 9.32 3.65
C ASP A 283 23.11 10.07 4.18
N PHE A 284 21.97 9.91 3.52
CA PHE A 284 20.68 10.28 4.09
C PHE A 284 20.26 9.21 5.09
N ILE A 285 19.79 9.62 6.26
CA ILE A 285 19.49 8.68 7.34
C ILE A 285 18.00 8.53 7.62
N GLY A 286 17.14 9.21 6.85
CA GLY A 286 15.72 9.27 7.18
C GLY A 286 15.47 10.08 8.46
N GLY A 287 14.29 9.92 9.02
CA GLY A 287 13.90 10.58 10.26
C GLY A 287 13.02 9.70 11.13
N ASN A 288 12.62 10.22 12.28
CA ASN A 288 11.63 9.58 13.13
C ASN A 288 10.21 10.01 12.75
N TYR A 289 10.06 11.14 12.03
CA TYR A 289 8.78 11.73 11.69
C TYR A 289 8.76 12.20 10.25
N VAL A 290 7.69 11.83 9.53
CA VAL A 290 7.38 12.32 8.18
C VAL A 290 5.96 12.82 8.15
N TYR A 291 5.74 13.97 7.53
CA TYR A 291 4.39 14.37 7.08
C TYR A 291 4.43 14.89 5.66
N THR A 292 3.36 14.64 4.94
CA THR A 292 3.16 15.18 3.59
C THR A 292 1.74 15.72 3.42
N LEU A 293 1.64 16.79 2.65
CA LEU A 293 0.39 17.37 2.19
C LEU A 293 0.46 17.46 0.66
N ASN A 294 -0.49 16.86 -0.01
CA ASN A 294 -0.52 16.85 -1.47
C ASN A 294 -1.88 17.33 -1.96
N PHE A 295 -1.85 18.22 -2.90
CA PHE A 295 -3.01 18.65 -3.67
C PHE A 295 -2.77 18.34 -5.15
N SER A 296 -3.75 17.78 -5.83
CA SER A 296 -3.72 17.66 -7.27
C SER A 296 -5.12 17.89 -7.85
N SER A 297 -5.16 18.45 -9.04
CA SER A 297 -6.40 18.78 -9.73
C SER A 297 -6.23 18.53 -11.22
N THR A 298 -7.13 17.76 -11.82
CA THR A 298 -7.12 17.55 -13.27
C THR A 298 -7.47 18.86 -13.96
N LEU A 299 -6.79 19.15 -15.06
CA LEU A 299 -7.10 20.29 -15.92
C LEU A 299 -8.22 19.88 -16.88
N PRO A 300 -9.05 20.84 -17.36
CA PRO A 300 -10.00 20.54 -18.43
C PRO A 300 -9.31 19.90 -19.62
N HIS A 301 -10.01 19.02 -20.34
CA HIS A 301 -9.45 18.36 -21.52
C HIS A 301 -8.83 19.37 -22.50
N LEU A 302 -7.51 19.44 -22.49
CA LEU A 302 -6.74 20.31 -23.38
C LEU A 302 -6.70 19.77 -24.82
N LEU A 303 -7.04 18.50 -25.00
CA LEU A 303 -7.05 17.80 -26.29
C LEU A 303 -8.41 17.13 -26.50
N GLU A 304 -9.14 17.54 -27.51
CA GLU A 304 -10.52 17.09 -27.80
C GLU A 304 -10.71 15.57 -27.99
N ASN A 305 -9.66 14.77 -28.09
CA ASN A 305 -9.72 13.32 -28.32
C ASN A 305 -8.93 12.48 -27.32
N SER A 306 -8.55 13.03 -26.15
CA SER A 306 -7.71 12.33 -25.18
C SER A 306 -8.51 11.66 -24.05
N GLN A 307 -9.36 10.69 -24.39
CA GLN A 307 -10.15 9.92 -23.39
C GLN A 307 -9.28 9.09 -22.41
N ASN A 308 -7.99 8.89 -22.73
CA ASN A 308 -7.08 8.05 -21.98
C ASN A 308 -5.95 8.83 -21.30
N SER A 309 -6.05 10.15 -21.20
CA SER A 309 -4.98 10.97 -20.60
C SER A 309 -5.55 12.12 -19.78
N ASP A 310 -5.01 12.28 -18.57
CA ASP A 310 -5.37 13.34 -17.65
C ASP A 310 -4.17 14.26 -17.44
N PHE A 311 -4.29 15.51 -17.81
CA PHE A 311 -3.36 16.56 -17.40
C PHE A 311 -3.74 17.04 -16.01
N LEU A 312 -2.78 17.21 -15.15
CA LEU A 312 -3.00 17.65 -13.79
C LEU A 312 -2.01 18.73 -13.36
N PHE A 313 -2.47 19.60 -12.50
CA PHE A 313 -1.67 20.50 -11.71
C PHE A 313 -1.52 19.94 -10.30
N PHE A 314 -0.37 20.16 -9.66
CA PHE A 314 -0.17 19.72 -8.29
C PHE A 314 0.67 20.68 -7.45
N ILE A 315 0.46 20.60 -6.15
CA ILE A 315 1.29 21.20 -5.11
C ILE A 315 1.58 20.12 -4.09
N ASP A 316 2.86 19.91 -3.80
CA ASP A 316 3.33 18.98 -2.78
C ASP A 316 4.07 19.75 -1.70
N ALA A 317 3.84 19.38 -0.45
CA ALA A 317 4.59 19.83 0.71
C ALA A 317 4.90 18.65 1.61
N ALA A 318 6.13 18.57 2.10
CA ALA A 318 6.56 17.49 2.97
C ALA A 318 7.65 17.96 3.93
N ASN A 319 7.78 17.26 5.03
CA ASN A 319 8.95 17.36 5.89
C ASN A 319 9.31 15.99 6.47
N ILE A 320 10.60 15.85 6.78
CA ILE A 320 11.19 14.70 7.45
C ILE A 320 12.17 15.20 8.50
N PHE A 321 12.03 14.73 9.73
CA PHE A 321 12.77 15.24 10.86
C PHE A 321 12.82 14.22 12.01
N GLY A 322 13.55 14.59 13.07
CA GLY A 322 13.77 13.76 14.25
C GLY A 322 14.91 12.78 14.03
N VAL A 323 16.04 13.02 14.71
CA VAL A 323 17.18 12.11 14.79
C VAL A 323 17.48 11.89 16.26
N ASP A 324 17.11 10.71 16.76
CA ASP A 324 17.17 10.37 18.18
C ASP A 324 18.58 10.19 18.72
N TYR A 325 19.51 9.69 17.90
CA TYR A 325 20.89 9.44 18.34
C TYR A 325 21.80 10.67 18.30
N ASP A 326 21.44 11.69 17.56
CA ASP A 326 22.17 12.97 17.55
C ASP A 326 21.31 14.10 17.00
N SER A 327 20.79 14.92 17.89
CA SER A 327 19.96 16.07 17.53
C SER A 327 20.68 17.12 16.67
N SER A 328 22.01 17.12 16.63
CA SER A 328 22.77 18.04 15.77
C SER A 328 22.66 17.71 14.28
N LEU A 329 22.27 16.48 13.94
CA LEU A 329 22.03 16.04 12.57
C LEU A 329 20.61 16.42 12.11
N ASP A 330 19.72 16.74 13.03
CA ASP A 330 18.35 17.14 12.74
C ASP A 330 18.27 18.65 12.53
N ASN A 331 18.59 19.09 11.32
CA ASN A 331 18.52 20.49 10.88
C ASN A 331 17.30 20.76 9.97
N SER A 332 16.29 19.89 10.01
CA SER A 332 15.25 19.80 9.01
C SER A 332 13.87 20.34 9.43
N ASN A 333 13.82 21.39 10.24
CA ASN A 333 12.53 22.03 10.56
C ASN A 333 11.88 22.80 9.39
N ASN A 334 12.49 22.77 8.20
CA ASN A 334 11.98 23.47 7.05
C ASN A 334 11.11 22.55 6.19
N ILE A 335 9.91 23.04 5.88
CA ILE A 335 9.01 22.37 4.96
C ILE A 335 9.58 22.44 3.55
N ARG A 336 9.71 21.28 2.89
CA ARG A 336 9.99 21.19 1.46
C ARG A 336 8.70 21.33 0.70
N SER A 337 8.69 22.07 -0.37
CA SER A 337 7.51 22.19 -1.21
C SER A 337 7.86 22.30 -2.68
N SER A 338 6.95 21.85 -3.51
CA SER A 338 7.06 21.93 -4.95
C SER A 338 5.70 22.18 -5.60
N VAL A 339 5.75 22.68 -6.82
CA VAL A 339 4.61 22.89 -7.70
C VAL A 339 4.94 22.30 -9.05
N GLY A 340 3.95 21.80 -9.74
CA GLY A 340 4.20 21.23 -11.06
C GLY A 340 2.96 20.85 -11.83
N ILE A 341 3.22 20.30 -12.99
CA ILE A 341 2.22 19.72 -13.89
C ILE A 341 2.53 18.25 -14.11
N GLY A 342 1.50 17.47 -14.32
CA GLY A 342 1.63 16.05 -14.61
C GLY A 342 0.75 15.62 -15.77
N LEU A 343 1.06 14.47 -16.31
CA LEU A 343 0.29 13.77 -17.31
C LEU A 343 0.18 12.30 -16.88
N ASP A 344 -1.04 11.86 -16.63
CA ASP A 344 -1.38 10.46 -16.44
C ASP A 344 -1.97 9.92 -17.74
N TRP A 345 -1.27 9.01 -18.39
CA TRP A 345 -1.67 8.44 -19.66
C TRP A 345 -1.90 6.93 -19.53
N TYR A 346 -3.14 6.50 -19.72
CA TYR A 346 -3.55 5.10 -19.64
C TYR A 346 -3.33 4.40 -20.99
N THR A 347 -2.28 3.61 -21.08
CA THR A 347 -1.91 2.87 -22.29
C THR A 347 -2.25 1.38 -22.17
N PRO A 348 -2.36 0.64 -23.29
CA PRO A 348 -2.59 -0.81 -23.26
C PRO A 348 -1.48 -1.61 -22.56
N ILE A 349 -0.27 -1.05 -22.44
CA ILE A 349 0.88 -1.67 -21.76
C ILE A 349 1.02 -1.23 -20.30
N GLY A 350 0.10 -0.42 -19.79
CA GLY A 350 0.08 0.10 -18.42
C GLY A 350 0.02 1.62 -18.36
N PRO A 351 -0.21 2.17 -17.16
CA PRO A 351 -0.23 3.60 -16.95
C PRO A 351 1.16 4.21 -17.15
N LEU A 352 1.21 5.34 -17.83
CA LEU A 352 2.37 6.22 -17.96
C LEU A 352 2.11 7.48 -17.15
N ASN A 353 2.99 7.78 -16.21
CA ASN A 353 2.92 8.99 -15.42
C ASN A 353 4.13 9.86 -15.70
N PHE A 354 3.91 11.09 -16.06
CA PHE A 354 4.95 12.10 -16.24
C PHE A 354 4.71 13.25 -15.29
N SER A 355 5.77 13.81 -14.74
CA SER A 355 5.68 15.03 -13.95
C SER A 355 6.85 15.95 -14.22
N LEU A 356 6.54 17.25 -14.35
CA LEU A 356 7.49 18.34 -14.34
C LEU A 356 7.24 19.14 -13.08
N ALA A 357 8.23 19.23 -12.22
CA ALA A 357 8.10 19.86 -10.92
C ALA A 357 9.21 20.89 -10.69
N TYR A 358 8.84 21.96 -10.01
CA TYR A 358 9.75 23.00 -9.55
C TYR A 358 9.72 23.11 -8.02
N PRO A 359 10.86 22.91 -7.34
CA PRO A 359 10.95 23.07 -5.90
C PRO A 359 10.79 24.54 -5.51
N LEU A 360 9.83 24.83 -4.63
CA LEU A 360 9.61 26.18 -4.08
C LEU A 360 10.47 26.43 -2.84
N THR A 361 10.52 25.44 -1.95
CA THR A 361 11.33 25.48 -0.72
C THR A 361 12.11 24.20 -0.58
N LYS A 362 13.40 24.29 -0.24
CA LYS A 362 14.30 23.16 -0.05
C LYS A 362 15.44 23.51 0.89
N GLU A 363 16.08 22.50 1.47
CA GLU A 363 17.35 22.63 2.16
C GLU A 363 18.52 22.50 1.19
N LYS A 364 19.69 22.97 1.62
CA LYS A 364 20.92 22.97 0.78
C LYS A 364 21.39 21.54 0.48
N THR A 365 21.10 20.60 1.35
CA THR A 365 21.50 19.19 1.25
C THR A 365 20.53 18.38 0.41
N ASP A 366 19.29 18.85 0.22
CA ASP A 366 18.29 18.14 -0.55
C ASP A 366 18.66 18.06 -2.03
N LYS A 367 18.50 16.88 -2.64
CA LYS A 367 18.65 16.69 -4.08
C LYS A 367 17.31 16.86 -4.79
N THR A 368 17.33 17.57 -5.91
CA THR A 368 16.12 17.93 -6.67
C THR A 368 16.12 17.31 -8.05
N GLU A 369 14.94 16.93 -8.53
CA GLU A 369 14.69 16.32 -9.83
C GLU A 369 13.56 17.08 -10.52
N THR A 370 13.79 17.65 -11.69
CA THR A 370 12.79 18.46 -12.40
C THR A 370 11.77 17.60 -13.14
N PHE A 371 12.23 16.49 -13.70
CA PHE A 371 11.40 15.59 -14.51
C PHE A 371 11.39 14.19 -13.92
N ARG A 372 10.20 13.62 -13.77
CA ARG A 372 10.02 12.23 -13.35
C ARG A 372 9.04 11.53 -14.26
N PHE A 373 9.32 10.28 -14.58
CA PHE A 373 8.39 9.42 -15.30
C PHE A 373 8.32 8.04 -14.66
N ASN A 374 7.18 7.40 -14.83
CA ASN A 374 6.95 6.00 -14.46
C ASN A 374 6.09 5.33 -15.54
N LEU A 375 6.47 4.15 -15.94
CA LEU A 375 5.74 3.29 -16.88
C LEU A 375 5.55 1.92 -16.27
N GLY A 376 4.34 1.40 -16.30
CA GLY A 376 4.04 0.01 -15.95
C GLY A 376 3.08 -0.13 -14.78
N THR A 377 2.89 -1.37 -14.34
CA THR A 377 1.91 -1.77 -13.33
C THR A 377 2.51 -2.04 -11.94
N THR A 378 3.83 -2.07 -11.84
CA THR A 378 4.58 -2.31 -10.58
C THR A 378 5.23 -1.02 -10.10
N PHE A 379 4.52 -0.26 -9.26
CA PHE A 379 5.09 0.92 -8.58
C PHE A 379 4.50 1.10 -7.18
#